data_6c7d86179d13b2fff2894c8b13ccb4a0
#
_entry.id   6c7d86179d13b2fff2894c8b13ccb4a0
#
_cell.length_a   1.000
_cell.length_b   1.000
_cell.length_c   1.000
_cell.angle_alpha   90.00
_cell.angle_beta   90.00
_cell.angle_gamma   90.00
#
_symmetry.space_group_name_H-M   'P 1'
#
loop_
_entity.id
_entity.type
_entity.pdbx_description
1 polymer ?
#
loop_
_entity_poly.entity_id
_entity_poly.type
_entity_poly.pdbx_seq_one_letter_code
_entity_poly.pdbx_strand_id
1 'polypeptide(L)'
;MKPIHWLPLIALVLVACHSLPAITPNAPDAARIDAACREAFPRQAWQMQHTITTDFPGQRKGVMLGVVSLAPEDNTVACALLSIEGLRLFEAHDDGTLSVR
;
A
#
# COMPACT_ATOMS: atom_id res chain seq x y z
N MET A 1 -17.65 7.87 46.13
CA MET A 1 -17.98 7.66 44.73
C MET A 1 -17.79 8.95 43.97
N LYS A 2 -16.71 9.10 43.23
CA LYS A 2 -16.49 10.24 42.32
C LYS A 2 -16.00 9.71 40.98
N PRO A 3 -16.90 9.37 40.07
CA PRO A 3 -16.51 8.83 38.73
C PRO A 3 -16.57 9.90 37.63
N ILE A 4 -16.41 11.21 37.91
CA ILE A 4 -16.71 12.26 36.91
C ILE A 4 -15.46 12.79 36.19
N HIS A 5 -14.26 12.48 36.67
CA HIS A 5 -13.04 13.07 36.09
C HIS A 5 -12.45 12.30 34.89
N TRP A 6 -13.01 11.17 34.52
CA TRP A 6 -12.52 10.36 33.37
C TRP A 6 -13.18 10.71 32.04
N LEU A 7 -14.36 11.34 32.09
CA LEU A 7 -15.08 11.72 30.87
C LEU A 7 -14.33 12.73 29.98
N PRO A 8 -13.65 13.78 30.51
CA PRO A 8 -12.90 14.69 29.66
C PRO A 8 -11.65 14.05 29.06
N LEU A 9 -11.05 13.05 29.74
CA LEU A 9 -9.87 12.36 29.24
C LEU A 9 -10.22 11.46 28.02
N ILE A 10 -11.37 10.81 28.06
CA ILE A 10 -11.86 9.98 26.94
C ILE A 10 -12.24 10.86 25.74
N ALA A 11 -12.83 12.02 25.98
CA ALA A 11 -13.14 12.97 24.93
C ALA A 11 -11.88 13.53 24.25
N LEU A 12 -10.79 13.70 24.98
CA LEU A 12 -9.52 14.19 24.43
C LEU A 12 -8.84 13.15 23.53
N VAL A 13 -8.99 11.86 23.83
CA VAL A 13 -8.43 10.77 23.02
C VAL A 13 -9.19 10.59 21.71
N LEU A 14 -10.49 10.87 21.70
CA LEU A 14 -11.32 10.75 20.47
C LEU A 14 -11.07 11.89 19.47
N VAL A 15 -10.59 13.04 19.93
CA VAL A 15 -10.25 14.17 19.03
C VAL A 15 -8.89 13.99 18.36
N ALA A 16 -8.04 13.08 18.84
CA ALA A 16 -6.72 12.81 18.27
C ALA A 16 -6.74 11.98 16.96
N CYS A 17 -7.89 11.42 16.58
CA CYS A 17 -8.07 10.84 15.25
C CYS A 17 -8.35 11.93 14.20
N HIS A 18 -7.44 12.88 14.05
CA HIS A 18 -7.50 13.77 12.90
C HIS A 18 -7.25 12.96 11.63
N SER A 19 -8.23 12.99 10.74
CA SER A 19 -8.05 12.51 9.36
C SER A 19 -6.79 13.14 8.79
N LEU A 20 -5.96 12.31 8.16
CA LEU A 20 -4.82 12.81 7.39
C LEU A 20 -5.31 13.89 6.42
N PRO A 21 -4.58 15.00 6.29
CA PRO A 21 -4.96 16.04 5.33
C PRO A 21 -5.08 15.43 3.95
N ALA A 22 -6.18 15.71 3.26
CA ALA A 22 -6.36 15.27 1.89
C ALA A 22 -5.25 15.90 1.04
N ILE A 23 -4.46 15.06 0.37
CA ILE A 23 -3.47 15.51 -0.59
C ILE A 23 -4.24 15.98 -1.81
N THR A 24 -4.36 17.30 -2.01
CA THR A 24 -4.89 17.87 -3.24
C THR A 24 -3.76 17.93 -4.25
N PRO A 25 -3.77 17.11 -5.32
CA PRO A 25 -2.77 17.23 -6.37
C PRO A 25 -2.88 18.60 -7.02
N ASN A 26 -1.73 19.24 -7.24
CA ASN A 26 -1.67 20.53 -7.92
C ASN A 26 -2.13 20.32 -9.38
N ALA A 27 -3.28 20.83 -9.76
CA ALA A 27 -3.96 20.53 -11.02
C ALA A 27 -3.10 20.66 -12.29
N PRO A 28 -2.21 21.67 -12.44
CA PRO A 28 -1.35 21.78 -13.62
C PRO A 28 -0.27 20.71 -13.71
N ASP A 29 0.19 20.19 -12.56
CA ASP A 29 1.22 19.14 -12.52
C ASP A 29 0.63 17.74 -12.62
N ALA A 30 -0.62 17.53 -12.23
CA ALA A 30 -1.26 16.22 -12.25
C ALA A 30 -1.35 15.64 -13.67
N ALA A 31 -1.73 16.45 -14.66
CA ALA A 31 -1.82 16.01 -16.06
C ALA A 31 -0.45 15.66 -16.65
N ARG A 32 0.58 16.42 -16.29
CA ARG A 32 1.96 16.17 -16.74
C ARG A 32 2.53 14.89 -16.08
N ILE A 33 2.27 14.69 -14.80
CA ILE A 33 2.70 13.49 -14.08
C ILE A 33 1.99 12.27 -14.63
N ASP A 34 0.68 12.35 -14.88
CA ASP A 34 -0.10 11.26 -15.46
C ASP A 34 0.42 10.86 -16.85
N ALA A 35 0.70 11.84 -17.71
CA ALA A 35 1.29 11.61 -19.03
C ALA A 35 2.67 10.94 -18.93
N ALA A 36 3.54 11.43 -18.04
CA ALA A 36 4.87 10.86 -17.82
C ALA A 36 4.80 9.45 -17.25
N CYS A 37 3.87 9.18 -16.32
CA CYS A 37 3.64 7.85 -15.79
C CYS A 37 3.16 6.87 -16.86
N ARG A 38 2.24 7.30 -17.73
CA ARG A 38 1.74 6.46 -18.84
C ARG A 38 2.81 6.16 -19.87
N GLU A 39 3.70 7.11 -20.15
CA GLU A 39 4.81 6.94 -21.08
C GLU A 39 5.87 5.98 -20.50
N ALA A 40 6.13 6.07 -19.21
CA ALA A 40 7.07 5.21 -18.49
C ALA A 40 6.53 3.79 -18.22
N PHE A 41 5.23 3.58 -18.35
CA PHE A 41 4.61 2.30 -18.05
C PHE A 41 4.96 1.25 -19.12
N PRO A 42 5.31 0.02 -18.73
CA PRO A 42 5.64 -1.03 -19.69
C PRO A 42 4.45 -1.31 -20.62
N ARG A 43 4.73 -1.41 -21.93
CA ARG A 43 3.71 -1.74 -22.94
C ARG A 43 3.52 -3.23 -23.14
N GLN A 44 4.43 -4.03 -22.60
CA GLN A 44 4.41 -5.49 -22.69
C GLN A 44 4.18 -6.10 -21.30
N ALA A 45 3.77 -7.34 -21.26
CA ALA A 45 3.70 -8.09 -20.01
C ALA A 45 5.07 -8.07 -19.30
N TRP A 46 5.04 -7.76 -18.04
CA TRP A 46 6.25 -7.53 -17.25
C TRP A 46 6.08 -8.09 -15.84
N GLN A 47 7.16 -8.65 -15.32
CA GLN A 47 7.20 -9.16 -13.97
C GLN A 47 8.46 -8.67 -13.26
N MET A 48 8.30 -8.20 -12.06
CA MET A 48 9.38 -7.79 -11.18
C MET A 48 9.37 -8.60 -9.90
N GLN A 49 10.54 -8.99 -9.46
CA GLN A 49 10.77 -9.60 -8.17
C GLN A 49 11.74 -8.73 -7.38
N HIS A 50 11.48 -8.53 -6.11
CA HIS A 50 12.33 -7.78 -5.24
C HIS A 50 12.32 -8.34 -3.82
N THR A 51 13.45 -8.23 -3.16
CA THR A 51 13.58 -8.61 -1.76
C THR A 51 13.22 -7.43 -0.88
N ILE A 52 12.34 -7.64 0.08
CA ILE A 52 11.90 -6.64 1.05
C ILE A 52 12.49 -7.03 2.39
N THR A 53 13.27 -6.14 2.97
CA THR A 53 13.77 -6.30 4.33
C THR A 53 12.99 -5.36 5.24
N THR A 54 12.41 -5.91 6.30
CA THR A 54 11.67 -5.17 7.31
C THR A 54 12.38 -5.24 8.64
N ASP A 55 12.48 -4.11 9.30
CA ASP A 55 12.96 -4.00 10.66
C ASP A 55 11.77 -3.89 11.61
N PHE A 56 11.60 -4.89 12.47
CA PHE A 56 10.57 -4.89 13.50
C PHE A 56 11.10 -4.34 14.83
N PRO A 57 10.25 -3.81 15.70
CA PRO A 57 10.64 -3.44 17.05
C PRO A 57 11.30 -4.62 17.78
N GLY A 58 12.39 -4.35 18.51
CA GLY A 58 13.18 -5.38 19.20
C GLY A 58 14.25 -6.05 18.34
N GLN A 59 14.75 -5.36 17.31
CA GLN A 59 15.87 -5.80 16.45
C GLN A 59 15.60 -7.08 15.63
N ARG A 60 14.35 -7.43 15.43
CA ARG A 60 13.99 -8.53 14.54
C ARG A 60 13.97 -8.04 13.10
N LYS A 61 14.66 -8.77 12.24
CA LYS A 61 14.62 -8.53 10.80
C LYS A 61 13.75 -9.58 10.13
N GLY A 62 12.85 -9.13 9.28
CA GLY A 62 12.09 -9.99 8.39
C GLY A 62 12.57 -9.82 6.95
N VAL A 63 12.63 -10.90 6.22
CA VAL A 63 12.93 -10.90 4.78
C VAL A 63 11.75 -11.52 4.05
N MET A 64 11.27 -10.83 3.05
CA MET A 64 10.15 -11.26 2.22
C MET A 64 10.49 -11.06 0.76
N LEU A 65 9.82 -11.79 -0.10
CA LEU A 65 9.92 -11.65 -1.55
C LEU A 65 8.63 -11.00 -2.07
N GLY A 66 8.77 -9.85 -2.70
CA GLY A 66 7.69 -9.18 -3.43
C GLY A 66 7.73 -9.57 -4.90
N VAL A 67 6.58 -9.91 -5.46
CA VAL A 67 6.39 -10.19 -6.89
C VAL A 67 5.28 -9.29 -7.40
N VAL A 68 5.57 -8.55 -8.46
CA VAL A 68 4.59 -7.72 -9.16
C VAL A 68 4.55 -8.13 -10.62
N SER A 69 3.36 -8.38 -11.13
CA SER A 69 3.12 -8.73 -12.53
C SER A 69 2.18 -7.71 -13.15
N LEU A 70 2.53 -7.24 -14.32
CA LEU A 70 1.75 -6.30 -15.12
C LEU A 70 1.44 -6.96 -16.46
N ALA A 71 0.17 -6.95 -16.84
CA ALA A 71 -0.28 -7.35 -18.18
C ALA A 71 -1.12 -6.20 -18.77
N PRO A 72 -0.47 -5.21 -19.42
CA PRO A 72 -1.15 -4.03 -19.92
C PRO A 72 -2.22 -4.34 -20.96
N GLU A 73 -2.03 -5.38 -21.76
CA GLU A 73 -2.99 -5.83 -22.78
C GLU A 73 -4.33 -6.26 -22.17
N ASP A 74 -4.27 -6.85 -20.99
CA ASP A 74 -5.44 -7.33 -20.24
C ASP A 74 -5.90 -6.31 -19.18
N ASN A 75 -5.22 -5.17 -19.05
CA ASN A 75 -5.39 -4.21 -17.96
C ASN A 75 -5.32 -4.85 -16.57
N THR A 76 -4.43 -5.83 -16.40
CA THR A 76 -4.29 -6.54 -15.14
C THR A 76 -2.99 -6.22 -14.43
N VAL A 77 -3.10 -6.07 -13.12
CA VAL A 77 -1.99 -5.92 -12.19
C VAL A 77 -2.15 -6.95 -11.09
N ALA A 78 -1.12 -7.70 -10.82
CA ALA A 78 -1.09 -8.62 -9.70
C ALA A 78 0.15 -8.40 -8.85
N CYS A 79 0.02 -8.50 -7.56
CA CYS A 79 1.16 -8.50 -6.66
C CYS A 79 1.00 -9.60 -5.60
N ALA A 80 2.12 -10.16 -5.20
CA ALA A 80 2.17 -11.15 -4.15
C ALA A 80 3.34 -10.87 -3.21
N LEU A 81 3.14 -11.15 -1.94
CA LEU A 81 4.17 -11.14 -0.92
C LEU A 81 4.36 -12.56 -0.40
N LEU A 82 5.58 -13.02 -0.47
CA LEU A 82 5.96 -14.37 -0.07
C LEU A 82 6.95 -14.32 1.07
N SER A 83 6.89 -15.28 1.97
CA SER A 83 7.99 -15.53 2.91
C SER A 83 9.19 -16.12 2.17
N ILE A 84 10.34 -16.15 2.82
CA ILE A 84 11.55 -16.78 2.24
C ILE A 84 11.39 -18.29 2.01
N GLU A 85 10.48 -18.93 2.74
CA GLU A 85 10.12 -20.34 2.57
C GLU A 85 9.12 -20.57 1.41
N GLY A 86 8.68 -19.48 0.77
CA GLY A 86 7.74 -19.55 -0.34
C GLY A 86 6.26 -19.58 0.06
N LEU A 87 5.95 -19.32 1.34
CA LEU A 87 4.57 -19.19 1.78
C LEU A 87 3.99 -17.85 1.33
N ARG A 88 2.83 -17.88 0.73
CA ARG A 88 2.11 -16.68 0.33
C ARG A 88 1.52 -15.99 1.58
N LEU A 89 1.97 -14.77 1.83
CA LEU A 89 1.53 -13.94 2.93
C LEU A 89 0.40 -13.00 2.54
N PHE A 90 0.43 -12.57 1.28
CA PHE A 90 -0.51 -11.59 0.73
C PHE A 90 -0.58 -11.75 -0.79
N GLU A 91 -1.74 -11.53 -1.36
CA GLU A 91 -1.95 -11.47 -2.79
C GLU A 91 -3.02 -10.42 -3.10
N ALA A 92 -2.74 -9.59 -4.07
CA ALA A 92 -3.72 -8.66 -4.62
C ALA A 92 -3.72 -8.77 -6.14
N HIS A 93 -4.90 -8.65 -6.72
CA HIS A 93 -5.14 -8.71 -8.15
C HIS A 93 -6.16 -7.65 -8.53
N ASP A 94 -5.87 -6.92 -9.59
CA ASP A 94 -6.75 -5.91 -10.16
C ASP A 94 -6.87 -6.16 -11.67
N ASP A 95 -8.07 -6.46 -12.11
CA ASP A 95 -8.49 -6.62 -13.51
C ASP A 95 -9.61 -5.62 -13.88
N GLY A 96 -9.69 -4.51 -13.16
CA GLY A 96 -10.80 -3.56 -13.12
C GLY A 96 -11.63 -3.71 -11.84
N THR A 97 -11.40 -4.79 -11.08
CA THR A 97 -11.96 -5.01 -9.75
C THR A 97 -10.86 -5.51 -8.84
N LEU A 98 -10.55 -4.73 -7.80
CA LEU A 98 -9.52 -5.10 -6.85
C LEU A 98 -9.97 -6.26 -5.96
N SER A 99 -9.22 -7.34 -5.97
CA SER A 99 -9.36 -8.46 -5.04
C SER A 99 -8.10 -8.63 -4.20
N VAL A 100 -8.26 -8.92 -2.92
CA VAL A 100 -7.16 -9.10 -1.95
C VAL A 100 -7.41 -10.38 -1.16
N ARG A 101 -6.35 -11.18 -0.96
CA ARG A 101 -6.38 -12.42 -0.19
C ARG A 101 -5.22 -12.51 0.78
#